data_ee50a9d3eb747f4c172a53d05f977227
#
_entry.id   ee50a9d3eb747f4c172a53d05f977227
#
_cell.length_a   1.000
_cell.length_b   1.000
_cell.length_c   1.000
_cell.angle_alpha   90.00
_cell.angle_beta   90.00
_cell.angle_gamma   90.00
#
_symmetry.space_group_name_H-M   'P 1'
#
loop_
_entity.id
_entity.type
_entity.pdbx_description
1 polymer ?
#
loop_
_entity_poly.entity_id
_entity_poly.type
_entity_poly.pdbx_seq_one_letter_code
_entity_poly.pdbx_strand_id
1 'polypeptide(L)'
;MSTSRRDFVRITGAVAAGALLTSPAFGANEPALGLIFPPKDYPIPPDAKRLYPAGVEFLGDGVGLPGGMTIQGYEEAIPRVVPVAEALAKRGAKVISVFGSSLTFYKGRQFHEDLMQRVTKATGVKSTTQSNGLLDGLRTAGAKRVALATAYTDEVTGRLKIFLEEYGFEVTSAKGLGVISVPEGMNTQPILHKLGTESYAASRKADALVLSCGALRTLDVIVPLEKEIGAPVVSSTPHGLMNGVRLLGVNPRVQGFGMVFSRA
;
A
#
# COMPACT_ATOMS: atom_id res chain seq x y z
N MET A 1 -28.23 20.06 87.83
CA MET A 1 -27.39 21.27 87.73
C MET A 1 -26.28 20.93 86.71
N SER A 2 -26.48 21.52 85.59
CA SER A 2 -25.65 22.52 84.87
C SER A 2 -24.52 21.98 84.01
N THR A 3 -24.68 22.13 82.80
CA THR A 3 -24.09 22.86 81.64
C THR A 3 -22.97 22.14 80.92
N SER A 4 -23.31 21.72 79.77
CA SER A 4 -22.90 22.10 78.43
C SER A 4 -21.48 22.67 78.29
N ARG A 5 -20.72 22.03 77.38
CA ARG A 5 -19.90 22.73 76.38
C ARG A 5 -19.65 21.83 75.15
N ARG A 6 -20.02 22.32 73.98
CA ARG A 6 -19.85 21.80 72.68
C ARG A 6 -18.36 21.99 72.25
N ASP A 7 -17.66 20.90 71.91
CA ASP A 7 -16.39 21.02 71.23
C ASP A 7 -16.60 20.79 69.77
N PHE A 8 -16.31 21.84 68.97
CA PHE A 8 -16.38 21.87 67.55
C PHE A 8 -15.03 21.23 66.98
N VAL A 9 -15.10 20.00 66.49
CA VAL A 9 -13.99 19.43 65.79
C VAL A 9 -14.03 19.96 64.35
N ARG A 10 -13.06 20.77 63.98
CA ARG A 10 -12.82 21.17 62.57
C ARG A 10 -12.20 20.00 61.83
N ILE A 11 -12.97 19.38 60.94
CA ILE A 11 -12.46 18.44 59.96
C ILE A 11 -11.92 19.26 58.80
N THR A 12 -10.58 19.36 58.68
CA THR A 12 -9.90 19.87 57.49
C THR A 12 -9.96 18.80 56.41
N GLY A 13 -10.86 19.01 55.44
CA GLY A 13 -10.92 18.15 54.26
C GLY A 13 -9.68 18.34 53.39
N ALA A 14 -8.88 17.29 53.24
CA ALA A 14 -7.85 17.21 52.21
C ALA A 14 -8.53 17.06 50.85
N VAL A 15 -8.44 18.08 50.02
CA VAL A 15 -8.81 18.00 48.60
C VAL A 15 -7.77 17.16 47.91
N ALA A 16 -8.11 15.89 47.61
CA ALA A 16 -7.33 15.08 46.73
C ALA A 16 -7.40 15.68 45.31
N ALA A 17 -6.30 16.24 44.85
CA ALA A 17 -6.14 16.64 43.46
C ALA A 17 -6.21 15.38 42.56
N GLY A 18 -7.37 15.16 41.97
CA GLY A 18 -7.53 14.14 40.94
C GLY A 18 -6.63 14.51 39.76
N ALA A 19 -5.62 13.70 39.55
CA ALA A 19 -4.85 13.75 38.31
C ALA A 19 -5.83 13.46 37.15
N LEU A 20 -6.18 14.48 36.40
CA LEU A 20 -6.83 14.36 35.12
C LEU A 20 -5.82 13.61 34.23
N LEU A 21 -6.07 12.32 34.03
CA LEU A 21 -5.46 11.56 32.93
C LEU A 21 -5.92 12.24 31.64
N THR A 22 -5.12 13.18 31.18
CA THR A 22 -5.25 13.70 29.82
C THR A 22 -5.01 12.54 28.90
N SER A 23 -6.09 11.99 28.33
CA SER A 23 -6.00 11.16 27.14
C SER A 23 -5.08 11.89 26.16
N PRO A 24 -4.14 11.20 25.51
CA PRO A 24 -3.33 11.85 24.49
C PRO A 24 -4.29 12.47 23.48
N ALA A 25 -4.28 13.79 23.38
CA ALA A 25 -4.98 14.49 22.32
C ALA A 25 -4.49 13.86 21.02
N PHE A 26 -5.41 13.22 20.29
CA PHE A 26 -5.16 12.81 18.90
C PHE A 26 -4.71 14.08 18.20
N GLY A 27 -3.39 14.07 17.87
CA GLY A 27 -2.65 15.27 17.52
C GLY A 27 -3.13 15.88 16.22
N ALA A 28 -2.87 17.15 16.15
CA ALA A 28 -3.03 17.98 15.00
C ALA A 28 -2.53 17.28 13.72
N ASN A 29 -3.45 17.08 12.76
CA ASN A 29 -3.24 16.83 11.34
C ASN A 29 -2.05 15.92 10.96
N GLU A 30 -2.19 14.61 11.17
CA GLU A 30 -1.35 13.65 10.46
C GLU A 30 -1.48 13.90 8.95
N PRO A 31 -0.37 13.91 8.18
CA PRO A 31 -0.47 14.09 6.75
C PRO A 31 -1.26 12.96 6.11
N ALA A 32 -2.22 13.30 5.26
CA ALA A 32 -3.13 12.34 4.65
C ALA A 32 -2.59 11.81 3.31
N LEU A 33 -2.57 10.48 3.15
CA LEU A 33 -2.34 9.77 1.91
C LEU A 33 -3.66 9.38 1.28
N GLY A 34 -3.99 9.94 0.12
CA GLY A 34 -5.15 9.57 -0.67
C GLY A 34 -4.86 8.35 -1.53
N LEU A 35 -5.68 7.32 -1.42
CA LEU A 35 -5.57 6.06 -2.17
C LEU A 35 -6.76 5.92 -3.12
N ILE A 36 -6.48 5.78 -4.42
CA ILE A 36 -7.50 5.56 -5.45
C ILE A 36 -7.53 4.07 -5.79
N PHE A 37 -8.63 3.39 -5.49
CA PHE A 37 -8.77 1.96 -5.73
C PHE A 37 -9.51 1.64 -7.04
N PRO A 38 -9.18 0.51 -7.73
CA PRO A 38 -9.95 0.04 -8.85
C PRO A 38 -11.42 -0.26 -8.51
N PRO A 39 -11.78 -1.06 -7.47
CA PRO A 39 -13.16 -1.20 -7.03
C PRO A 39 -13.68 0.10 -6.41
N LYS A 40 -14.99 0.39 -6.59
CA LYS A 40 -15.58 1.64 -6.10
C LYS A 40 -15.61 1.69 -4.56
N ASP A 41 -16.06 0.63 -3.93
CA ASP A 41 -16.25 0.56 -2.47
C ASP A 41 -15.19 -0.34 -1.83
N TYR A 42 -13.90 0.02 -2.01
CA TYR A 42 -12.80 -0.76 -1.46
C TYR A 42 -12.32 -0.15 -0.12
N PRO A 43 -12.25 -0.93 0.95
CA PRO A 43 -11.77 -0.42 2.23
C PRO A 43 -10.25 -0.12 2.17
N ILE A 44 -9.79 0.74 3.06
CA ILE A 44 -8.35 0.91 3.29
C ILE A 44 -7.77 -0.46 3.65
N PRO A 45 -6.73 -0.93 2.93
CA PRO A 45 -6.12 -2.23 3.22
C PRO A 45 -5.65 -2.31 4.67
N PRO A 46 -5.90 -3.41 5.39
CA PRO A 46 -5.41 -3.60 6.75
C PRO A 46 -3.89 -3.40 6.89
N ASP A 47 -3.14 -3.68 5.82
CA ASP A 47 -1.70 -3.46 5.72
C ASP A 47 -1.31 -2.01 6.03
N ALA A 48 -2.17 -1.03 5.72
CA ALA A 48 -1.90 0.38 5.96
C ALA A 48 -1.67 0.67 7.45
N LYS A 49 -2.57 0.20 8.31
CA LYS A 49 -2.44 0.39 9.78
C LYS A 49 -1.50 -0.60 10.44
N ARG A 50 -1.23 -1.74 9.82
CA ARG A 50 -0.21 -2.69 10.30
C ARG A 50 1.21 -2.17 10.06
N LEU A 51 1.44 -1.54 8.92
CA LEU A 51 2.73 -0.94 8.57
C LEU A 51 2.92 0.43 9.23
N TYR A 52 1.88 1.27 9.23
CA TYR A 52 1.90 2.65 9.70
C TYR A 52 0.73 2.89 10.65
N PRO A 53 0.82 2.44 11.92
CA PRO A 53 -0.28 2.57 12.89
C PRO A 53 -0.55 4.01 13.31
N ALA A 54 0.43 4.89 13.18
CA ALA A 54 0.37 6.33 13.49
C ALA A 54 1.20 7.15 12.49
N GLY A 55 1.04 8.46 12.50
CA GLY A 55 1.81 9.40 11.67
C GLY A 55 1.30 9.57 10.25
N VAL A 56 0.28 8.80 9.83
CA VAL A 56 -0.35 8.90 8.50
C VAL A 56 -1.84 8.64 8.59
N GLU A 57 -2.63 9.58 8.07
CA GLU A 57 -4.04 9.34 7.76
C GLU A 57 -4.17 8.73 6.37
N PHE A 58 -5.04 7.72 6.22
CA PHE A 58 -5.33 7.10 4.93
C PHE A 58 -6.75 7.43 4.49
N LEU A 59 -6.88 8.11 3.36
CA LEU A 59 -8.15 8.42 2.71
C LEU A 59 -8.31 7.52 1.49
N GLY A 60 -9.47 6.90 1.33
CA GLY A 60 -9.74 6.01 0.20
C GLY A 60 -10.93 6.47 -0.62
N ASP A 61 -10.89 6.18 -1.91
CA ASP A 61 -12.01 6.26 -2.83
C ASP A 61 -11.74 5.36 -4.06
N GLY A 62 -12.76 5.02 -4.84
CA GLY A 62 -12.63 4.08 -5.93
C GLY A 62 -13.18 4.58 -7.27
N VAL A 63 -12.56 4.08 -8.36
CA VAL A 63 -12.96 4.44 -9.74
C VAL A 63 -14.06 3.53 -10.31
N GLY A 64 -14.23 2.34 -9.72
CA GLY A 64 -15.06 1.28 -10.31
C GLY A 64 -14.33 0.56 -11.44
N LEU A 65 -14.35 -0.77 -11.40
CA LEU A 65 -13.72 -1.64 -12.41
C LEU A 65 -14.67 -2.78 -12.78
N PRO A 66 -15.80 -2.48 -13.44
CA PRO A 66 -16.85 -3.47 -13.73
C PRO A 66 -16.35 -4.58 -14.67
N GLY A 67 -15.43 -4.25 -15.58
CA GLY A 67 -14.83 -5.22 -16.53
C GLY A 67 -13.70 -6.07 -15.93
N GLY A 68 -13.45 -6.00 -14.61
CA GLY A 68 -12.37 -6.73 -13.96
C GLY A 68 -10.97 -6.29 -14.40
N MET A 69 -9.97 -7.10 -14.09
CA MET A 69 -8.55 -6.84 -14.42
C MET A 69 -8.24 -7.18 -15.88
N THR A 70 -8.92 -6.49 -16.81
CA THR A 70 -8.75 -6.60 -18.26
C THR A 70 -8.35 -5.26 -18.87
N ILE A 71 -7.74 -5.29 -20.06
CA ILE A 71 -7.37 -4.06 -20.78
C ILE A 71 -8.58 -3.15 -20.97
N GLN A 72 -9.72 -3.70 -21.42
CA GLN A 72 -10.95 -2.94 -21.58
C GLN A 72 -11.42 -2.33 -20.25
N GLY A 73 -11.44 -3.11 -19.16
CA GLY A 73 -11.84 -2.62 -17.84
C GLY A 73 -10.97 -1.45 -17.36
N TYR A 74 -9.67 -1.48 -17.65
CA TYR A 74 -8.76 -0.36 -17.32
C TYR A 74 -9.07 0.87 -18.17
N GLU A 75 -9.32 0.73 -19.48
CA GLU A 75 -9.67 1.84 -20.35
C GLU A 75 -10.96 2.53 -19.90
N GLU A 76 -11.94 1.77 -19.45
CA GLU A 76 -13.20 2.28 -18.90
C GLU A 76 -13.01 2.98 -17.54
N ALA A 77 -12.04 2.54 -16.73
CA ALA A 77 -11.79 3.09 -15.39
C ALA A 77 -10.93 4.37 -15.39
N ILE A 78 -9.94 4.46 -16.28
CA ILE A 78 -8.94 5.56 -16.30
C ILE A 78 -9.56 6.97 -16.36
N PRO A 79 -10.64 7.27 -17.11
CA PRO A 79 -11.22 8.61 -17.12
C PRO A 79 -11.72 9.09 -15.75
N ARG A 80 -12.00 8.16 -14.82
CA ARG A 80 -12.50 8.48 -13.47
C ARG A 80 -11.38 8.74 -12.45
N VAL A 81 -10.11 8.47 -12.79
CA VAL A 81 -8.99 8.64 -11.86
C VAL A 81 -8.84 10.10 -11.42
N VAL A 82 -8.84 11.04 -12.37
CA VAL A 82 -8.66 12.47 -12.05
C VAL A 82 -9.79 13.02 -11.19
N PRO A 83 -11.08 12.82 -11.51
CA PRO A 83 -12.18 13.26 -10.64
C PRO A 83 -12.09 12.71 -9.20
N VAL A 84 -11.72 11.43 -9.04
CA VAL A 84 -11.53 10.82 -7.71
C VAL A 84 -10.32 11.43 -6.99
N ALA A 85 -9.23 11.70 -7.70
CA ALA A 85 -8.07 12.37 -7.13
C ALA A 85 -8.41 13.77 -6.60
N GLU A 86 -9.17 14.56 -7.37
CA GLU A 86 -9.64 15.89 -6.94
C GLU A 86 -10.51 15.82 -5.68
N ALA A 87 -11.40 14.82 -5.60
CA ALA A 87 -12.22 14.60 -4.40
C ALA A 87 -11.36 14.27 -3.17
N LEU A 88 -10.33 13.43 -3.31
CA LEU A 88 -9.39 13.10 -2.23
C LEU A 88 -8.55 14.31 -1.83
N ALA A 89 -8.08 15.12 -2.78
CA ALA A 89 -7.34 16.35 -2.51
C ALA A 89 -8.19 17.36 -1.70
N LYS A 90 -9.47 17.54 -2.07
CA LYS A 90 -10.44 18.36 -1.33
C LYS A 90 -10.68 17.84 0.10
N ARG A 91 -10.57 16.53 0.31
CA ARG A 91 -10.66 15.89 1.64
C ARG A 91 -9.36 16.03 2.46
N GLY A 92 -8.33 16.67 1.93
CA GLY A 92 -7.09 17.00 2.63
C GLY A 92 -5.90 16.11 2.30
N ALA A 93 -6.00 15.19 1.33
CA ALA A 93 -4.85 14.38 0.90
C ALA A 93 -3.69 15.28 0.46
N LYS A 94 -2.48 14.99 0.97
CA LYS A 94 -1.23 15.71 0.63
C LYS A 94 -0.42 15.00 -0.44
N VAL A 95 -0.68 13.71 -0.62
CA VAL A 95 -0.17 12.86 -1.69
C VAL A 95 -1.32 12.01 -2.20
N ILE A 96 -1.43 11.82 -3.50
CA ILE A 96 -2.39 10.90 -4.13
C ILE A 96 -1.62 9.70 -4.69
N SER A 97 -2.04 8.49 -4.32
CA SER A 97 -1.52 7.26 -4.88
C SER A 97 -2.61 6.48 -5.62
N VAL A 98 -2.41 6.28 -6.93
CA VAL A 98 -3.32 5.44 -7.72
C VAL A 98 -2.97 3.97 -7.45
N PHE A 99 -3.81 3.31 -6.69
CA PHE A 99 -3.73 1.89 -6.39
C PHE A 99 -4.35 1.05 -7.51
N GLY A 100 -3.96 -0.25 -7.57
CA GLY A 100 -4.24 -1.08 -8.72
C GLY A 100 -3.07 -1.04 -9.71
N SER A 101 -2.04 -1.84 -9.45
CA SER A 101 -0.80 -1.84 -10.25
C SER A 101 -1.12 -1.99 -11.73
N SER A 102 -1.98 -2.95 -12.10
CA SER A 102 -2.35 -3.18 -13.50
C SER A 102 -3.04 -1.99 -14.16
N LEU A 103 -3.88 -1.26 -13.44
CA LEU A 103 -4.51 -0.02 -13.93
C LEU A 103 -3.47 1.04 -14.31
N THR A 104 -2.29 0.99 -13.72
CA THR A 104 -1.26 2.02 -13.90
C THR A 104 -0.13 1.62 -14.84
N PHE A 105 0.12 0.31 -15.06
CA PHE A 105 1.19 -0.17 -15.94
C PHE A 105 0.73 -0.68 -17.32
N TYR A 106 -0.57 -0.93 -17.55
CA TYR A 106 -1.06 -1.70 -18.71
C TYR A 106 -0.73 -1.12 -20.10
N LYS A 107 -0.49 0.17 -20.19
CA LYS A 107 -0.05 0.86 -21.42
C LYS A 107 1.43 1.28 -21.39
N GLY A 108 2.22 0.73 -20.47
CA GLY A 108 3.66 0.98 -20.39
C GLY A 108 4.03 2.29 -19.70
N ARG A 109 5.32 2.63 -19.81
CA ARG A 109 5.97 3.69 -19.06
C ARG A 109 5.40 5.08 -19.35
N GLN A 110 5.27 5.45 -20.61
CA GLN A 110 4.80 6.79 -20.98
C GLN A 110 3.41 7.07 -20.41
N PHE A 111 2.49 6.14 -20.59
CA PHE A 111 1.14 6.25 -20.01
C PHE A 111 1.16 6.39 -18.49
N HIS A 112 2.00 5.63 -17.82
CA HIS A 112 2.15 5.67 -16.37
C HIS A 112 2.64 7.04 -15.89
N GLU A 113 3.64 7.60 -16.53
CA GLU A 113 4.19 8.93 -16.22
C GLU A 113 3.16 10.04 -16.51
N ASP A 114 2.47 9.97 -17.65
CA ASP A 114 1.40 10.91 -18.04
C ASP A 114 0.22 10.88 -17.06
N LEU A 115 -0.17 9.69 -16.56
CA LEU A 115 -1.24 9.57 -15.58
C LEU A 115 -0.90 10.34 -14.28
N MET A 116 0.31 10.16 -13.76
CA MET A 116 0.76 10.90 -12.57
C MET A 116 0.80 12.40 -12.81
N GLN A 117 1.31 12.84 -13.97
CA GLN A 117 1.34 14.26 -14.31
C GLN A 117 -0.07 14.85 -14.38
N ARG A 118 -1.03 14.15 -14.98
CA ARG A 118 -2.44 14.59 -15.03
C ARG A 118 -3.05 14.72 -13.64
N VAL A 119 -2.82 13.73 -12.75
CA VAL A 119 -3.30 13.79 -11.37
C VAL A 119 -2.67 14.96 -10.61
N THR A 120 -1.35 15.12 -10.69
CA THR A 120 -0.64 16.23 -10.04
C THR A 120 -1.13 17.58 -10.55
N LYS A 121 -1.29 17.75 -11.88
CA LYS A 121 -1.78 18.99 -12.48
C LYS A 121 -3.19 19.36 -12.03
N ALA A 122 -4.08 18.38 -11.95
CA ALA A 122 -5.48 18.59 -11.57
C ALA A 122 -5.65 18.89 -10.07
N THR A 123 -4.85 18.25 -9.22
CA THR A 123 -5.02 18.32 -7.76
C THR A 123 -4.09 19.33 -7.08
N GLY A 124 -2.99 19.70 -7.71
CA GLY A 124 -1.93 20.52 -7.10
C GLY A 124 -1.10 19.79 -6.04
N VAL A 125 -1.35 18.50 -5.78
CA VAL A 125 -0.57 17.71 -4.82
C VAL A 125 0.30 16.67 -5.53
N LYS A 126 1.36 16.19 -4.87
CA LYS A 126 2.20 15.12 -5.41
C LYS A 126 1.38 13.87 -5.69
N SER A 127 1.66 13.20 -6.78
CA SER A 127 1.03 11.93 -7.09
C SER A 127 2.04 10.82 -7.32
N THR A 128 1.59 9.59 -7.07
CA THR A 128 2.32 8.36 -7.31
C THR A 128 1.35 7.24 -7.68
N THR A 129 1.88 6.03 -7.83
CA THR A 129 1.09 4.83 -8.16
C THR A 129 1.56 3.63 -7.36
N GLN A 130 0.74 2.61 -7.29
CA GLN A 130 1.14 1.32 -6.74
C GLN A 130 2.27 0.68 -7.57
N SER A 131 2.32 0.94 -8.88
CA SER A 131 3.44 0.52 -9.74
C SER A 131 4.75 1.21 -9.40
N ASN A 132 4.72 2.50 -9.02
CA ASN A 132 5.90 3.17 -8.48
C ASN A 132 6.39 2.50 -7.19
N GLY A 133 5.48 2.00 -6.36
CA GLY A 133 5.86 1.22 -5.18
C GLY A 133 6.66 -0.03 -5.54
N LEU A 134 6.29 -0.74 -6.62
CA LEU A 134 7.07 -1.87 -7.13
C LEU A 134 8.46 -1.43 -7.61
N LEU A 135 8.53 -0.37 -8.44
CA LEU A 135 9.80 0.15 -8.95
C LEU A 135 10.74 0.62 -7.84
N ASP A 136 10.18 1.32 -6.86
CA ASP A 136 10.92 1.85 -5.71
C ASP A 136 11.40 0.72 -4.79
N GLY A 137 10.55 -0.27 -4.54
CA GLY A 137 10.91 -1.47 -3.80
C GLY A 137 12.05 -2.25 -4.46
N LEU A 138 12.00 -2.44 -5.77
CA LEU A 138 13.05 -3.12 -6.54
C LEU A 138 14.38 -2.33 -6.51
N ARG A 139 14.32 -1.00 -6.63
CA ARG A 139 15.52 -0.14 -6.52
C ARG A 139 16.11 -0.19 -5.10
N THR A 140 15.26 -0.15 -4.08
CA THR A 140 15.70 -0.28 -2.67
C THR A 140 16.31 -1.66 -2.40
N ALA A 141 15.80 -2.71 -3.05
CA ALA A 141 16.40 -4.05 -3.00
C ALA A 141 17.75 -4.15 -3.74
N GLY A 142 18.08 -3.19 -4.61
CA GLY A 142 19.24 -3.27 -5.51
C GLY A 142 19.06 -4.29 -6.63
N ALA A 143 17.83 -4.70 -6.93
CA ALA A 143 17.52 -5.72 -7.92
C ALA A 143 17.70 -5.19 -9.35
N LYS A 144 18.15 -6.05 -10.24
CA LYS A 144 18.18 -5.84 -11.70
C LYS A 144 17.39 -6.90 -12.43
N ARG A 145 17.41 -8.12 -11.95
CA ARG A 145 16.71 -9.29 -12.51
C ARG A 145 15.59 -9.71 -11.57
N VAL A 146 14.39 -9.87 -12.11
CA VAL A 146 13.21 -10.12 -11.31
C VAL A 146 12.41 -11.32 -11.80
N ALA A 147 11.91 -12.11 -10.85
CA ALA A 147 10.89 -13.11 -11.09
C ALA A 147 9.52 -12.49 -10.82
N LEU A 148 8.52 -12.75 -11.68
CA LEU A 148 7.16 -12.24 -11.51
C LEU A 148 6.20 -13.34 -11.07
N ALA A 149 5.44 -13.06 -10.02
CA ALA A 149 4.29 -13.80 -9.56
C ALA A 149 3.08 -12.85 -9.53
N THR A 150 2.04 -13.12 -10.28
CA THR A 150 0.90 -12.21 -10.43
C THR A 150 -0.44 -12.91 -10.24
N ALA A 151 -1.52 -12.15 -10.02
CA ALA A 151 -2.88 -12.69 -10.10
C ALA A 151 -3.38 -12.76 -11.55
N TYR A 152 -2.82 -11.97 -12.44
CA TYR A 152 -3.36 -11.63 -13.73
C TYR A 152 -3.35 -12.77 -14.75
N THR A 153 -4.11 -12.57 -15.85
CA THR A 153 -3.99 -13.35 -17.08
C THR A 153 -2.59 -13.18 -17.69
N ASP A 154 -2.23 -14.06 -18.62
CA ASP A 154 -0.95 -13.99 -19.32
C ASP A 154 -0.76 -12.67 -20.07
N GLU A 155 -1.85 -12.13 -20.66
CA GLU A 155 -1.83 -10.83 -21.33
C GLU A 155 -1.41 -9.70 -20.37
N VAL A 156 -2.09 -9.58 -19.22
CA VAL A 156 -1.81 -8.52 -18.26
C VAL A 156 -0.46 -8.74 -17.55
N THR A 157 -0.08 -10.00 -17.30
CA THR A 157 1.25 -10.36 -16.79
C THR A 157 2.34 -9.94 -17.78
N GLY A 158 2.13 -10.17 -19.08
CA GLY A 158 3.02 -9.70 -20.15
C GLY A 158 3.17 -8.18 -20.21
N ARG A 159 2.08 -7.43 -19.93
CA ARG A 159 2.15 -5.96 -19.82
C ARG A 159 3.02 -5.51 -18.64
N LEU A 160 2.95 -6.19 -17.50
CA LEU A 160 3.84 -5.89 -16.36
C LEU A 160 5.30 -6.18 -16.71
N LYS A 161 5.56 -7.28 -17.39
CA LYS A 161 6.91 -7.60 -17.87
C LYS A 161 7.49 -6.46 -18.70
N ILE A 162 6.77 -6.04 -19.76
CA ILE A 162 7.18 -4.94 -20.64
C ILE A 162 7.41 -3.66 -19.82
N PHE A 163 6.47 -3.30 -18.94
CA PHE A 163 6.58 -2.11 -18.09
C PHE A 163 7.86 -2.12 -17.23
N LEU A 164 8.20 -3.24 -16.59
CA LEU A 164 9.42 -3.33 -15.79
C LEU A 164 10.68 -3.25 -16.66
N GLU A 165 10.65 -3.86 -17.86
CA GLU A 165 11.75 -3.79 -18.82
C GLU A 165 11.98 -2.35 -19.34
N GLU A 166 10.92 -1.58 -19.58
CA GLU A 166 11.00 -0.16 -19.91
C GLU A 166 11.63 0.70 -18.80
N TYR A 167 11.57 0.23 -17.53
CA TYR A 167 12.24 0.86 -16.39
C TYR A 167 13.62 0.28 -16.06
N GLY A 168 14.13 -0.62 -16.93
CA GLY A 168 15.50 -1.14 -16.88
C GLY A 168 15.69 -2.39 -16.03
N PHE A 169 14.61 -3.10 -15.68
CA PHE A 169 14.68 -4.40 -15.03
C PHE A 169 14.63 -5.53 -16.08
N GLU A 170 15.37 -6.60 -15.85
CA GLU A 170 15.26 -7.83 -16.65
C GLU A 170 14.26 -8.79 -16.00
N VAL A 171 13.20 -9.17 -16.71
CA VAL A 171 12.22 -10.14 -16.20
C VAL A 171 12.62 -11.54 -16.64
N THR A 172 13.06 -12.36 -15.70
CA THR A 172 13.66 -13.70 -15.93
C THR A 172 12.66 -14.85 -15.85
N SER A 173 11.52 -14.63 -15.21
CA SER A 173 10.36 -15.53 -15.20
C SER A 173 9.08 -14.75 -14.94
N ALA A 174 7.94 -15.26 -15.42
CA ALA A 174 6.64 -14.68 -15.15
C ALA A 174 5.58 -15.78 -15.03
N LYS A 175 4.81 -15.78 -13.95
CA LYS A 175 3.71 -16.71 -13.70
C LYS A 175 2.52 -15.96 -13.13
N GLY A 176 1.33 -16.17 -13.71
CA GLY A 176 0.05 -15.62 -13.25
C GLY A 176 -0.89 -16.69 -12.71
N LEU A 177 -1.85 -16.28 -11.85
CA LEU A 177 -2.99 -17.12 -11.47
C LEU A 177 -4.04 -17.23 -12.60
N GLY A 178 -3.95 -16.39 -13.63
CA GLY A 178 -4.83 -16.39 -14.79
C GLY A 178 -6.23 -15.81 -14.54
N VAL A 179 -6.41 -14.92 -13.54
CA VAL A 179 -7.74 -14.43 -13.17
C VAL A 179 -7.94 -12.95 -13.52
N ILE A 180 -9.19 -12.59 -13.81
CA ILE A 180 -9.63 -11.19 -14.01
C ILE A 180 -10.23 -10.55 -12.74
N SER A 181 -10.42 -11.35 -11.71
CA SER A 181 -10.80 -10.97 -10.35
C SER A 181 -10.23 -12.00 -9.39
N VAL A 182 -9.75 -11.59 -8.23
CA VAL A 182 -9.14 -12.51 -7.26
C VAL A 182 -10.22 -13.09 -6.36
N PRO A 183 -10.61 -14.37 -6.53
CA PRO A 183 -11.54 -15.02 -5.61
C PRO A 183 -10.91 -15.16 -4.21
N GLU A 184 -11.74 -15.10 -3.18
CA GLU A 184 -11.26 -15.22 -1.78
C GLU A 184 -10.48 -16.52 -1.54
N GLY A 185 -10.92 -17.64 -2.12
CA GLY A 185 -10.25 -18.94 -2.01
C GLY A 185 -8.85 -19.00 -2.66
N MET A 186 -8.53 -18.05 -3.55
CA MET A 186 -7.18 -17.94 -4.15
C MET A 186 -6.27 -16.97 -3.40
N ASN A 187 -6.79 -16.24 -2.41
CA ASN A 187 -6.06 -15.22 -1.67
C ASN A 187 -5.58 -15.72 -0.30
N THR A 188 -5.09 -16.94 -0.25
CA THR A 188 -4.58 -17.58 0.97
C THR A 188 -3.07 -17.61 1.00
N GLN A 189 -2.48 -17.59 2.20
CA GLN A 189 -1.02 -17.64 2.36
C GLN A 189 -0.37 -18.85 1.64
N PRO A 190 -0.89 -20.10 1.75
CA PRO A 190 -0.30 -21.24 1.04
C PRO A 190 -0.28 -21.09 -0.48
N ILE A 191 -1.35 -20.53 -1.07
CA ILE A 191 -1.43 -20.32 -2.52
C ILE A 191 -0.45 -19.24 -2.96
N LEU A 192 -0.40 -18.11 -2.25
CA LEU A 192 0.50 -17.00 -2.58
C LEU A 192 1.96 -17.39 -2.36
N HIS A 193 2.25 -18.16 -1.32
CA HIS A 193 3.58 -18.68 -1.05
C HIS A 193 4.03 -19.64 -2.16
N LYS A 194 3.19 -20.61 -2.54
CA LYS A 194 3.46 -21.53 -3.65
C LYS A 194 3.66 -20.78 -4.97
N LEU A 195 2.80 -19.82 -5.29
CA LEU A 195 2.94 -18.99 -6.49
C LEU A 195 4.30 -18.28 -6.52
N GLY A 196 4.71 -17.69 -5.40
CA GLY A 196 5.99 -17.00 -5.28
C GLY A 196 7.19 -17.93 -5.44
N THR A 197 7.23 -19.07 -4.73
CA THR A 197 8.33 -20.03 -4.79
C THR A 197 8.46 -20.65 -6.17
N GLU A 198 7.36 -21.04 -6.82
CA GLU A 198 7.38 -21.60 -8.16
C GLU A 198 7.84 -20.57 -9.21
N SER A 199 7.40 -19.30 -9.08
CA SER A 199 7.84 -18.23 -10.00
C SER A 199 9.32 -17.93 -9.84
N TYR A 200 9.82 -17.92 -8.60
CA TYR A 200 11.24 -17.68 -8.33
C TYR A 200 12.10 -18.88 -8.79
N ALA A 201 11.67 -20.10 -8.53
CA ALA A 201 12.37 -21.31 -8.96
C ALA A 201 12.46 -21.47 -10.49
N ALA A 202 11.45 -20.97 -11.22
CA ALA A 202 11.46 -20.94 -12.68
C ALA A 202 12.44 -19.90 -13.25
N SER A 203 12.91 -18.98 -12.43
CA SER A 203 13.85 -17.95 -12.82
C SER A 203 15.29 -18.44 -12.74
N ARG A 204 16.08 -18.10 -13.76
CA ARG A 204 17.53 -18.29 -13.71
C ARG A 204 18.19 -17.02 -13.14
N LYS A 205 18.48 -17.01 -11.82
CA LYS A 205 19.25 -15.96 -11.15
C LYS A 205 18.47 -14.63 -10.99
N ALA A 206 17.20 -14.65 -10.57
CA ALA A 206 16.53 -13.43 -10.13
C ALA A 206 17.18 -12.86 -8.86
N ASP A 207 17.26 -11.53 -8.81
CA ASP A 207 17.77 -10.79 -7.64
C ASP A 207 16.63 -10.48 -6.65
N ALA A 208 15.37 -10.53 -7.11
CA ALA A 208 14.17 -10.30 -6.32
C ALA A 208 12.95 -11.01 -6.91
N LEU A 209 11.94 -11.25 -6.07
CA LEU A 209 10.61 -11.70 -6.47
C LEU A 209 9.63 -10.53 -6.41
N VAL A 210 8.78 -10.38 -7.43
CA VAL A 210 7.66 -9.44 -7.44
C VAL A 210 6.36 -10.20 -7.30
N LEU A 211 5.55 -9.87 -6.27
CA LEU A 211 4.16 -10.31 -6.11
C LEU A 211 3.23 -9.18 -6.53
N SER A 212 2.61 -9.28 -7.71
CA SER A 212 1.82 -8.19 -8.27
C SER A 212 0.33 -8.50 -8.38
N CYS A 213 -0.44 -7.73 -7.71
CA CYS A 213 -1.85 -7.41 -7.75
C CYS A 213 -2.24 -6.74 -6.41
N GLY A 214 -2.91 -5.60 -6.48
CA GLY A 214 -3.37 -4.90 -5.27
C GLY A 214 -4.39 -5.67 -4.43
N ALA A 215 -5.08 -6.65 -5.02
CA ALA A 215 -6.03 -7.50 -4.31
C ALA A 215 -5.39 -8.70 -3.58
N LEU A 216 -4.11 -9.01 -3.81
CA LEU A 216 -3.41 -10.08 -3.11
C LEU A 216 -3.00 -9.65 -1.70
N ARG A 217 -3.32 -10.45 -0.70
CA ARG A 217 -2.96 -10.23 0.72
C ARG A 217 -1.54 -10.74 0.98
N THR A 218 -0.56 -9.98 0.54
CA THR A 218 0.84 -10.43 0.47
C THR A 218 1.68 -10.11 1.70
N LEU A 219 1.26 -9.24 2.60
CA LEU A 219 2.09 -8.77 3.71
C LEU A 219 2.62 -9.93 4.56
N ASP A 220 1.78 -10.92 4.84
CA ASP A 220 2.14 -12.06 5.69
C ASP A 220 2.94 -13.16 4.98
N VAL A 221 3.06 -13.09 3.64
CA VAL A 221 3.88 -14.06 2.88
C VAL A 221 5.26 -13.51 2.49
N ILE A 222 5.50 -12.20 2.62
CA ILE A 222 6.81 -11.60 2.27
C ILE A 222 7.94 -12.26 3.04
N VAL A 223 7.90 -12.21 4.36
CA VAL A 223 9.00 -12.73 5.21
C VAL A 223 9.21 -14.23 5.05
N PRO A 224 8.17 -15.09 5.08
CA PRO A 224 8.34 -16.51 4.77
C PRO A 224 8.97 -16.79 3.41
N LEU A 225 8.54 -16.09 2.36
CA LEU A 225 9.12 -16.22 1.02
C LEU A 225 10.59 -15.79 0.99
N GLU A 226 10.93 -14.62 1.55
CA GLU A 226 12.31 -14.14 1.62
C GLU A 226 13.24 -15.14 2.32
N LYS A 227 12.73 -15.78 3.39
CA LYS A 227 13.48 -16.81 4.12
C LYS A 227 13.73 -18.05 3.27
N GLU A 228 12.75 -18.47 2.46
CA GLU A 228 12.84 -19.67 1.63
C GLU A 228 13.69 -19.45 0.39
N ILE A 229 13.44 -18.34 -0.32
CA ILE A 229 14.12 -18.07 -1.61
C ILE A 229 15.48 -17.38 -1.44
N GLY A 230 15.79 -16.85 -0.27
CA GLY A 230 17.03 -16.10 0.01
C GLY A 230 17.17 -14.76 -0.72
N ALA A 231 16.06 -14.18 -1.19
CA ALA A 231 16.04 -12.94 -1.97
C ALA A 231 14.89 -12.01 -1.52
N PRO A 232 15.02 -10.67 -1.75
CA PRO A 232 13.97 -9.72 -1.42
C PRO A 232 12.66 -10.01 -2.17
N VAL A 233 11.53 -9.78 -1.49
CA VAL A 233 10.18 -9.86 -2.06
C VAL A 233 9.56 -8.47 -2.08
N VAL A 234 9.19 -8.01 -3.27
CA VAL A 234 8.50 -6.74 -3.49
C VAL A 234 7.06 -7.03 -3.87
N SER A 235 6.10 -6.40 -3.20
CA SER A 235 4.69 -6.65 -3.49
C SER A 235 3.87 -5.37 -3.62
N SER A 236 2.76 -5.43 -4.37
CA SER A 236 2.01 -4.27 -4.80
C SER A 236 1.52 -3.40 -3.65
N THR A 237 0.66 -3.91 -2.77
CA THR A 237 0.02 -3.10 -1.72
C THR A 237 1.00 -2.64 -0.65
N PRO A 238 1.82 -3.51 -0.02
CA PRO A 238 2.78 -3.07 0.99
C PRO A 238 3.76 -2.01 0.48
N HIS A 239 4.35 -2.22 -0.69
CA HIS A 239 5.35 -1.28 -1.22
C HIS A 239 4.72 -0.04 -1.88
N GLY A 240 3.47 -0.13 -2.36
CA GLY A 240 2.66 1.03 -2.75
C GLY A 240 2.40 1.97 -1.57
N LEU A 241 2.08 1.42 -0.39
CA LEU A 241 1.94 2.18 0.86
C LEU A 241 3.28 2.82 1.27
N MET A 242 4.36 2.02 1.26
CA MET A 242 5.71 2.50 1.58
C MET A 242 6.12 3.70 0.71
N ASN A 243 5.91 3.63 -0.59
CA ASN A 243 6.23 4.72 -1.52
C ASN A 243 5.38 5.97 -1.26
N GLY A 244 4.06 5.82 -1.03
CA GLY A 244 3.17 6.94 -0.69
C GLY A 244 3.56 7.63 0.61
N VAL A 245 3.89 6.87 1.64
CA VAL A 245 4.35 7.36 2.96
C VAL A 245 5.69 8.12 2.83
N ARG A 246 6.63 7.60 2.01
CA ARG A 246 7.88 8.29 1.71
C ARG A 246 7.64 9.66 1.05
N LEU A 247 6.70 9.74 0.11
CA LEU A 247 6.37 10.99 -0.57
C LEU A 247 5.69 12.02 0.34
N LEU A 248 5.01 11.57 1.40
CA LEU A 248 4.51 12.43 2.47
C LEU A 248 5.62 13.02 3.34
N GLY A 249 6.85 12.54 3.21
CA GLY A 249 7.98 12.93 4.08
C GLY A 249 7.98 12.22 5.43
N VAL A 250 7.18 11.17 5.59
CA VAL A 250 7.16 10.30 6.77
C VAL A 250 8.17 9.17 6.57
N ASN A 251 8.83 8.75 7.65
CA ASN A 251 9.79 7.64 7.59
C ASN A 251 9.09 6.35 7.13
N PRO A 252 9.47 5.79 5.97
CA PRO A 252 8.82 4.59 5.43
C PRO A 252 9.37 3.29 6.02
N ARG A 253 10.46 3.34 6.80
CA ARG A 253 11.13 2.16 7.35
C ARG A 253 10.28 1.48 8.41
N VAL A 254 10.06 0.17 8.25
CA VAL A 254 9.35 -0.66 9.21
C VAL A 254 10.10 -1.98 9.40
N GLN A 255 10.26 -2.41 10.65
CA GLN A 255 10.93 -3.68 10.97
C GLN A 255 9.94 -4.85 10.97
N GLY A 256 10.41 -6.04 10.58
CA GLY A 256 9.62 -7.27 10.66
C GLY A 256 8.73 -7.58 9.46
N PHE A 257 8.74 -6.72 8.42
CA PHE A 257 7.91 -6.91 7.22
C PHE A 257 8.69 -7.18 5.93
N GLY A 258 9.95 -7.55 6.05
CA GLY A 258 10.81 -7.95 4.94
C GLY A 258 12.03 -7.06 4.75
N MET A 259 12.92 -7.51 3.85
CA MET A 259 14.23 -6.90 3.63
C MET A 259 14.15 -5.48 3.10
N VAL A 260 13.18 -5.20 2.22
CA VAL A 260 13.01 -3.89 1.60
C VAL A 260 12.58 -2.86 2.63
N PHE A 261 11.61 -3.19 3.50
CA PHE A 261 11.12 -2.30 4.55
C PHE A 261 12.19 -1.92 5.58
N SER A 262 13.12 -2.84 5.87
CA SER A 262 14.21 -2.55 6.80
C SER A 262 15.28 -1.64 6.21
N ARG A 263 15.33 -1.48 4.87
CA ARG A 263 16.31 -0.66 4.13
C ARG A 263 15.73 0.67 3.63
N ALA A 264 14.38 0.83 3.71
CA ALA A 264 13.62 1.94 3.13
C ALA A 264 14.04 3.34 3.63
#